data_3d235f02ff906b8828113a4f078d07de
#
_entry.id   3d235f02ff906b8828113a4f078d07de
#
_cell.length_a   1.000
_cell.length_b   1.000
_cell.length_c   1.000
_cell.angle_alpha   90.00
_cell.angle_beta   90.00
_cell.angle_gamma   90.00
#
_symmetry.space_group_name_H-M   'P 1'
#
loop_
_entity.id
_entity.type
_entity.pdbx_description
1 polymer ?
#
loop_
_entity_poly.entity_id
_entity_poly.type
_entity_poly.pdbx_seq_one_letter_code
_entity_poly.pdbx_strand_id
1 'polypeptide(L)'
;MASRFVARLSSAVLMFGVLMDQTVGNAAPQNPAASWQVVLAAGDDAEPVFDNATRALSKRLAAAGVPIGNIHRLSASAAELGAAVEPALANILLQRIGTLPARPGDRCLIFLTSHGERGAGLWLARSNTTLSPDELAQALSRGCAAVPTVVVVSACYSGSFAAGKMAKPNRIVLTAARDDRPSFGCQVHRVYNFFDECLLGALPKSATWRAVADGSRECVSRMERALGERPSEPQAYFGAAVANLNVGF
;
A
#
# COMPACT_ATOMS: atom_id res chain seq x y z
N MET A 1 -53.97 60.66 68.87
CA MET A 1 -52.56 60.20 68.80
C MET A 1 -52.55 58.87 68.13
N ALA A 2 -52.10 58.82 66.82
CA ALA A 2 -52.18 57.64 66.04
C ALA A 2 -50.82 56.96 65.97
N SER A 3 -50.76 55.71 66.37
CA SER A 3 -49.55 54.85 66.20
C SER A 3 -49.69 54.04 64.96
N ARG A 4 -48.71 54.19 64.03
CA ARG A 4 -48.64 53.46 62.79
C ARG A 4 -47.81 52.20 62.99
N PHE A 5 -48.44 51.06 62.75
CA PHE A 5 -47.73 49.76 62.64
C PHE A 5 -47.20 49.61 61.18
N VAL A 6 -45.93 49.39 61.11
CA VAL A 6 -45.25 49.05 59.84
C VAL A 6 -45.08 47.53 59.84
N ALA A 7 -45.76 46.87 58.93
CA ALA A 7 -45.58 45.44 58.65
C ALA A 7 -44.38 45.24 57.69
N ARG A 8 -43.41 44.45 58.10
CA ARG A 8 -42.31 43.99 57.25
C ARG A 8 -42.73 42.70 56.57
N LEU A 9 -42.78 42.75 55.22
CA LEU A 9 -42.90 41.57 54.42
C LEU A 9 -41.47 41.00 54.23
N SER A 10 -41.30 39.75 54.67
CA SER A 10 -40.12 38.96 54.35
C SER A 10 -40.36 38.16 53.01
N SER A 11 -39.68 38.50 51.95
CA SER A 11 -39.68 37.72 50.73
C SER A 11 -38.73 36.52 50.86
N ALA A 12 -39.28 35.33 50.89
CA ALA A 12 -38.50 34.10 50.80
C ALA A 12 -38.18 33.83 49.31
N VAL A 13 -36.91 33.87 48.92
CA VAL A 13 -36.43 33.47 47.59
C VAL A 13 -36.18 31.97 47.61
N LEU A 14 -37.05 31.21 46.94
CA LEU A 14 -36.81 29.79 46.66
C LEU A 14 -35.82 29.67 45.51
N MET A 15 -34.59 29.28 45.81
CA MET A 15 -33.63 28.83 44.79
C MET A 15 -33.97 27.40 44.37
N PHE A 16 -34.49 27.25 43.14
CA PHE A 16 -34.55 25.96 42.43
C PHE A 16 -33.17 25.60 41.92
N GLY A 17 -32.49 24.70 42.56
CA GLY A 17 -31.26 24.08 42.08
C GLY A 17 -31.60 23.10 40.92
N VAL A 18 -31.27 23.47 39.71
CA VAL A 18 -31.30 22.54 38.55
C VAL A 18 -30.08 21.64 38.66
N LEU A 19 -30.29 20.40 39.13
CA LEU A 19 -29.30 19.32 39.00
C LEU A 19 -29.16 18.99 37.48
N MET A 20 -28.09 19.47 36.85
CA MET A 20 -27.68 18.97 35.54
C MET A 20 -27.07 17.60 35.75
N ASP A 21 -27.84 16.57 35.37
CA ASP A 21 -27.37 15.20 35.25
C ASP A 21 -26.39 15.13 34.04
N GLN A 22 -25.09 15.12 34.33
CA GLN A 22 -24.06 14.91 33.34
C GLN A 22 -24.03 13.41 33.02
N THR A 23 -24.84 12.98 32.08
CA THR A 23 -24.69 11.68 31.46
C THR A 23 -23.35 11.66 30.69
N VAL A 24 -22.31 11.10 31.33
CA VAL A 24 -21.06 10.71 30.67
C VAL A 24 -21.42 9.64 29.65
N GLY A 25 -21.67 10.08 28.43
CA GLY A 25 -21.83 9.19 27.28
C GLY A 25 -20.56 8.37 27.14
N ASN A 26 -20.58 7.09 27.48
CA ASN A 26 -19.58 6.12 27.07
C ASN A 26 -19.59 6.07 25.55
N ALA A 27 -18.68 6.82 24.90
CA ALA A 27 -18.39 6.62 23.50
C ALA A 27 -17.95 5.16 23.35
N ALA A 28 -18.75 4.37 22.63
CA ALA A 28 -18.36 3.03 22.24
C ALA A 28 -16.96 3.09 21.60
N PRO A 29 -16.05 2.13 21.86
CA PRO A 29 -14.73 2.12 21.26
C PRO A 29 -14.92 2.17 19.75
N GLN A 30 -14.52 3.28 19.12
CA GLN A 30 -14.52 3.41 17.67
C GLN A 30 -13.51 2.38 17.18
N ASN A 31 -13.99 1.37 16.44
CA ASN A 31 -13.09 0.48 15.71
C ASN A 31 -12.15 1.39 14.90
N PRO A 32 -10.83 1.26 15.07
CA PRO A 32 -9.91 2.08 14.31
C PRO A 32 -10.24 1.90 12.82
N ALA A 33 -10.37 3.01 12.10
CA ALA A 33 -10.67 2.97 10.67
C ALA A 33 -9.71 2.00 9.98
N ALA A 34 -10.23 1.19 9.06
CA ALA A 34 -9.42 0.26 8.27
C ALA A 34 -8.22 0.98 7.65
N SER A 35 -7.04 0.46 7.87
CA SER A 35 -5.78 1.09 7.43
C SER A 35 -4.99 0.20 6.48
N TRP A 36 -4.18 0.82 5.63
CA TRP A 36 -3.23 0.10 4.80
C TRP A 36 -1.96 -0.20 5.60
N GLN A 37 -1.50 -1.45 5.51
CA GLN A 37 -0.17 -1.91 5.93
C GLN A 37 0.67 -2.08 4.67
N VAL A 38 1.77 -1.37 4.55
CA VAL A 38 2.44 -1.16 3.27
C VAL A 38 3.93 -1.54 3.35
N VAL A 39 4.39 -2.32 2.36
CA VAL A 39 5.82 -2.55 2.11
C VAL A 39 6.14 -2.15 0.67
N LEU A 40 7.12 -1.27 0.51
CA LEU A 40 7.60 -0.78 -0.78
C LEU A 40 9.10 -1.09 -0.89
N ALA A 41 9.51 -1.91 -1.86
CA ALA A 41 10.91 -2.28 -1.99
C ALA A 41 11.47 -2.00 -3.39
N ALA A 42 12.60 -1.29 -3.44
CA ALA A 42 13.50 -1.18 -4.57
C ALA A 42 14.60 -2.23 -4.41
N GLY A 43 14.56 -3.28 -5.25
CA GLY A 43 15.44 -4.44 -5.12
C GLY A 43 16.83 -4.26 -5.71
N ASP A 44 17.04 -3.24 -6.55
CA ASP A 44 18.30 -2.97 -7.22
C ASP A 44 18.61 -1.46 -7.19
N ASP A 45 19.88 -1.10 -7.20
CA ASP A 45 20.37 0.29 -7.16
C ASP A 45 21.21 0.67 -8.42
N ALA A 46 21.29 -0.22 -9.41
CA ALA A 46 21.94 0.09 -10.67
C ALA A 46 21.27 1.26 -11.41
N GLU A 47 19.95 1.41 -11.21
CA GLU A 47 19.15 2.44 -11.85
C GLU A 47 18.25 3.16 -10.81
N PRO A 48 18.17 4.50 -10.86
CA PRO A 48 17.38 5.27 -9.87
C PRO A 48 15.86 5.08 -10.00
N VAL A 49 15.39 4.49 -11.09
CA VAL A 49 13.96 4.33 -11.40
C VAL A 49 13.21 3.55 -10.30
N PHE A 50 13.84 2.55 -9.69
CA PHE A 50 13.23 1.71 -8.67
C PHE A 50 12.99 2.49 -7.35
N ASP A 51 14.01 3.20 -6.86
CA ASP A 51 13.87 4.05 -5.68
C ASP A 51 12.93 5.23 -5.91
N ASN A 52 12.96 5.82 -7.10
CA ASN A 52 12.04 6.89 -7.47
C ASN A 52 10.58 6.44 -7.37
N ALA A 53 10.26 5.22 -7.84
CA ALA A 53 8.93 4.66 -7.79
C ALA A 53 8.46 4.41 -6.34
N THR A 54 9.28 3.77 -5.51
CA THR A 54 8.94 3.53 -4.10
C THR A 54 8.77 4.82 -3.32
N ARG A 55 9.61 5.84 -3.59
CA ARG A 55 9.53 7.17 -2.97
C ARG A 55 8.25 7.90 -3.39
N ALA A 56 7.91 7.87 -4.67
CA ALA A 56 6.70 8.50 -5.19
C ALA A 56 5.44 7.87 -4.62
N LEU A 57 5.38 6.54 -4.57
CA LEU A 57 4.24 5.82 -4.00
C LEU A 57 4.12 6.06 -2.49
N SER A 58 5.22 6.03 -1.73
CA SER A 58 5.23 6.35 -0.30
C SER A 58 4.66 7.74 -0.01
N LYS A 59 5.13 8.78 -0.75
CA LYS A 59 4.62 10.15 -0.62
C LYS A 59 3.13 10.22 -0.92
N ARG A 60 2.65 9.54 -1.94
CA ARG A 60 1.23 9.52 -2.33
C ARG A 60 0.37 8.88 -1.25
N LEU A 61 0.77 7.73 -0.72
CA LEU A 61 0.06 7.02 0.35
C LEU A 61 -0.05 7.87 1.61
N ALA A 62 1.05 8.51 2.02
CA ALA A 62 1.07 9.42 3.18
C ALA A 62 0.15 10.63 2.95
N ALA A 63 0.17 11.25 1.76
CA ALA A 63 -0.70 12.36 1.40
C ALA A 63 -2.19 11.97 1.36
N ALA A 64 -2.49 10.71 1.08
CA ALA A 64 -3.84 10.14 1.11
C ALA A 64 -4.29 9.67 2.50
N GLY A 65 -3.47 9.89 3.54
CA GLY A 65 -3.83 9.63 4.94
C GLY A 65 -3.40 8.26 5.47
N VAL A 66 -2.63 7.46 4.72
CA VAL A 66 -2.02 6.25 5.28
C VAL A 66 -0.99 6.66 6.34
N PRO A 67 -1.10 6.17 7.59
CA PRO A 67 -0.16 6.52 8.65
C PRO A 67 1.28 6.20 8.24
N ILE A 68 2.21 7.13 8.47
CA ILE A 68 3.61 6.97 8.06
C ILE A 68 4.26 5.73 8.69
N GLY A 69 3.88 5.37 9.92
CA GLY A 69 4.34 4.16 10.62
C GLY A 69 3.87 2.85 10.00
N ASN A 70 2.88 2.90 9.10
CA ASN A 70 2.39 1.74 8.36
C ASN A 70 3.06 1.60 6.98
N ILE A 71 3.93 2.54 6.58
CA ILE A 71 4.61 2.54 5.29
C ILE A 71 6.08 2.21 5.50
N HIS A 72 6.46 0.98 5.18
CA HIS A 72 7.82 0.47 5.27
C HIS A 72 8.48 0.53 3.90
N ARG A 73 9.54 1.36 3.78
CA ARG A 73 10.36 1.40 2.56
C ARG A 73 11.64 0.60 2.74
N LEU A 74 12.00 -0.17 1.72
CA LEU A 74 13.26 -0.87 1.63
C LEU A 74 13.97 -0.49 0.32
N SER A 75 15.30 -0.35 0.36
CA SER A 75 16.11 0.04 -0.79
C SER A 75 17.40 -0.78 -0.88
N ALA A 76 17.80 -1.10 -2.11
CA ALA A 76 19.11 -1.62 -2.40
C ALA A 76 20.18 -0.53 -2.34
N SER A 77 19.83 0.73 -2.60
CA SER A 77 20.76 1.85 -2.59
C SER A 77 21.23 2.22 -1.19
N ALA A 78 22.56 2.26 -0.98
CA ALA A 78 23.14 2.72 0.28
C ALA A 78 22.80 4.19 0.58
N ALA A 79 22.61 5.02 -0.44
CA ALA A 79 22.29 6.44 -0.32
C ALA A 79 20.84 6.69 0.20
N GLU A 80 19.94 5.73 0.05
CA GLU A 80 18.56 5.80 0.53
C GLU A 80 18.39 5.34 1.99
N LEU A 81 19.36 4.59 2.53
CA LEU A 81 19.24 3.99 3.86
C LEU A 81 19.25 5.04 4.98
N GLY A 82 18.43 4.79 6.00
CA GLY A 82 18.32 5.66 7.17
C GLY A 82 17.20 5.21 8.10
N ALA A 83 16.81 6.07 9.02
CA ALA A 83 15.79 5.73 10.03
C ALA A 83 14.42 5.31 9.44
N ALA A 84 14.11 5.77 8.22
CA ALA A 84 12.83 5.50 7.56
C ALA A 84 12.93 4.52 6.38
N VAL A 85 14.15 4.04 6.04
CA VAL A 85 14.37 3.15 4.89
C VAL A 85 15.32 2.03 5.30
N GLU A 86 14.83 0.80 5.24
CA GLU A 86 15.58 -0.41 5.57
C GLU A 86 16.36 -0.93 4.34
N PRO A 87 17.40 -1.75 4.53
CA PRO A 87 18.07 -2.40 3.41
C PRO A 87 17.17 -3.46 2.76
N ALA A 88 17.09 -3.47 1.42
CA ALA A 88 16.34 -4.45 0.64
C ALA A 88 17.08 -5.81 0.58
N LEU A 89 17.40 -6.38 1.74
CA LEU A 89 17.89 -7.75 1.88
C LEU A 89 16.71 -8.74 1.87
N ALA A 90 16.88 -9.91 1.25
CA ALA A 90 15.83 -10.91 1.12
C ALA A 90 15.20 -11.29 2.46
N ASN A 91 16.01 -11.56 3.47
CA ASN A 91 15.56 -11.92 4.82
C ASN A 91 14.80 -10.75 5.49
N ILE A 92 15.27 -9.50 5.36
CA ILE A 92 14.61 -8.32 5.95
C ILE A 92 13.27 -8.07 5.25
N LEU A 93 13.24 -8.12 3.91
CA LEU A 93 12.02 -7.95 3.14
C LEU A 93 10.95 -8.99 3.50
N LEU A 94 11.33 -10.28 3.51
CA LEU A 94 10.41 -11.37 3.86
C LEU A 94 9.96 -11.31 5.32
N GLN A 95 10.85 -10.92 6.24
CA GLN A 95 10.51 -10.69 7.63
C GLN A 95 9.52 -9.52 7.76
N ARG A 96 9.80 -8.37 7.12
CA ARG A 96 8.93 -7.19 7.16
C ARG A 96 7.53 -7.52 6.66
N ILE A 97 7.40 -8.21 5.54
CA ILE A 97 6.10 -8.64 5.00
C ILE A 97 5.42 -9.63 5.97
N GLY A 98 6.17 -10.61 6.50
CA GLY A 98 5.64 -11.66 7.37
C GLY A 98 5.25 -11.21 8.77
N THR A 99 5.66 -10.02 9.19
CA THR A 99 5.37 -9.44 10.53
C THR A 99 4.50 -8.19 10.47
N LEU A 100 3.91 -7.89 9.31
CA LEU A 100 2.96 -6.77 9.21
C LEU A 100 1.82 -6.95 10.22
N PRO A 101 1.52 -5.91 11.04
CA PRO A 101 0.52 -6.00 12.10
C PRO A 101 -0.91 -5.82 11.58
N ALA A 102 -1.23 -6.47 10.45
CA ALA A 102 -2.54 -6.35 9.81
C ALA A 102 -3.65 -6.99 10.68
N ARG A 103 -4.68 -6.20 10.98
CA ARG A 103 -5.83 -6.57 11.80
C ARG A 103 -7.06 -6.80 10.92
N PRO A 104 -8.09 -7.50 11.40
CA PRO A 104 -9.36 -7.57 10.69
C PRO A 104 -9.88 -6.17 10.33
N GLY A 105 -10.20 -5.96 9.06
CA GLY A 105 -10.56 -4.65 8.51
C GLY A 105 -9.42 -3.91 7.82
N ASP A 106 -8.15 -4.16 8.15
CA ASP A 106 -7.01 -3.59 7.43
C ASP A 106 -6.86 -4.17 6.01
N ARG A 107 -5.93 -3.59 5.26
CA ARG A 107 -5.51 -4.02 3.92
C ARG A 107 -3.99 -4.05 3.85
N CYS A 108 -3.43 -4.94 3.04
CA CYS A 108 -2.01 -4.95 2.73
C CYS A 108 -1.73 -4.45 1.31
N LEU A 109 -0.67 -3.64 1.16
CA LEU A 109 -0.10 -3.28 -0.13
C LEU A 109 1.39 -3.62 -0.14
N ILE A 110 1.78 -4.50 -1.05
CA ILE A 110 3.19 -4.85 -1.28
C ILE A 110 3.54 -4.42 -2.69
N PHE A 111 4.48 -3.49 -2.81
CA PHE A 111 5.00 -3.01 -4.08
C PHE A 111 6.50 -3.30 -4.16
N LEU A 112 6.88 -4.15 -5.11
CA LEU A 112 8.25 -4.58 -5.36
C LEU A 112 8.65 -4.15 -6.77
N THR A 113 9.73 -3.41 -6.91
CA THR A 113 10.26 -2.97 -8.19
C THR A 113 11.75 -3.24 -8.26
N SER A 114 12.20 -3.90 -9.32
CA SER A 114 13.58 -4.33 -9.54
C SER A 114 13.77 -4.93 -10.93
N HIS A 115 14.97 -5.43 -11.22
CA HIS A 115 15.16 -6.40 -12.28
C HIS A 115 14.44 -7.71 -11.98
N GLY A 116 14.22 -8.53 -13.01
CA GLY A 116 13.62 -9.86 -12.86
C GLY A 116 14.38 -10.88 -13.71
N GLU A 117 14.44 -12.10 -13.20
CA GLU A 117 15.11 -13.22 -13.83
C GLU A 117 14.10 -14.31 -14.21
N ARG A 118 14.18 -14.76 -15.45
CA ARG A 118 13.24 -15.74 -16.02
C ARG A 118 13.30 -17.06 -15.26
N GLY A 119 12.15 -17.51 -14.73
CA GLY A 119 12.03 -18.76 -13.98
C GLY A 119 12.56 -18.71 -12.56
N ALA A 120 13.18 -17.59 -12.13
CA ALA A 120 13.74 -17.44 -10.79
C ALA A 120 12.93 -16.43 -9.94
N GLY A 121 12.68 -15.23 -10.44
CA GLY A 121 11.88 -14.24 -9.72
C GLY A 121 12.43 -12.82 -9.78
N LEU A 122 12.16 -12.04 -8.75
CA LEU A 122 12.58 -10.64 -8.61
C LEU A 122 13.98 -10.56 -8.02
N TRP A 123 14.88 -9.84 -8.66
CA TRP A 123 16.27 -9.67 -8.23
C TRP A 123 16.39 -8.76 -6.99
N LEU A 124 17.22 -9.19 -6.04
CA LEU A 124 17.57 -8.45 -4.82
C LEU A 124 19.10 -8.29 -4.74
N ALA A 125 19.60 -7.17 -5.25
CA ALA A 125 21.02 -6.91 -5.44
C ALA A 125 21.82 -7.03 -4.15
N ARG A 126 21.32 -6.50 -3.02
CA ARG A 126 22.00 -6.58 -1.71
C ARG A 126 22.15 -7.99 -1.18
N SER A 127 21.31 -8.92 -1.58
CA SER A 127 21.38 -10.32 -1.18
C SER A 127 22.02 -11.20 -2.24
N ASN A 128 22.32 -10.64 -3.42
CA ASN A 128 22.79 -11.37 -4.59
C ASN A 128 21.95 -12.64 -4.86
N THR A 129 20.62 -12.47 -4.85
CA THR A 129 19.65 -13.57 -5.03
C THR A 129 18.36 -13.08 -5.65
N THR A 130 17.53 -14.01 -6.09
CA THR A 130 16.15 -13.73 -6.54
C THR A 130 15.14 -14.08 -5.46
N LEU A 131 14.07 -13.30 -5.36
CA LEU A 131 12.87 -13.59 -4.57
C LEU A 131 11.88 -14.34 -5.45
N SER A 132 11.60 -15.58 -5.10
CA SER A 132 10.61 -16.40 -5.82
C SER A 132 9.16 -16.07 -5.43
N PRO A 133 8.17 -16.41 -6.30
CA PRO A 133 6.75 -16.30 -5.96
C PRO A 133 6.35 -17.10 -4.71
N ASP A 134 6.97 -18.26 -4.48
CA ASP A 134 6.67 -19.13 -3.34
C ASP A 134 7.11 -18.54 -2.01
N GLU A 135 8.32 -17.96 -1.95
CA GLU A 135 8.83 -17.27 -0.75
C GLU A 135 7.97 -16.06 -0.40
N LEU A 136 7.60 -15.26 -1.42
CA LEU A 136 6.69 -14.12 -1.22
C LEU A 136 5.32 -14.59 -0.72
N ALA A 137 4.75 -15.65 -1.31
CA ALA A 137 3.48 -16.21 -0.89
C ALA A 137 3.51 -16.70 0.56
N GLN A 138 4.62 -17.29 1.00
CA GLN A 138 4.84 -17.74 2.37
C GLN A 138 4.90 -16.55 3.35
N ALA A 139 5.63 -15.49 3.03
CA ALA A 139 5.66 -14.28 3.86
C ALA A 139 4.29 -13.62 3.99
N LEU A 140 3.57 -13.46 2.88
CA LEU A 140 2.20 -12.93 2.85
C LEU A 140 1.21 -13.77 3.68
N SER A 141 1.40 -15.08 3.72
CA SER A 141 0.56 -15.98 4.52
C SER A 141 0.74 -15.82 6.03
N ARG A 142 1.80 -15.14 6.47
CA ARG A 142 2.00 -14.78 7.89
C ARG A 142 1.48 -13.39 8.20
N GLY A 143 1.86 -12.37 7.43
CA GLY A 143 1.55 -10.97 7.75
C GLY A 143 0.21 -10.46 7.22
N CYS A 144 -0.28 -11.03 6.09
CA CYS A 144 -1.48 -10.54 5.39
C CYS A 144 -2.53 -11.64 5.12
N ALA A 145 -2.50 -12.76 5.86
CA ALA A 145 -3.34 -13.93 5.58
C ALA A 145 -4.84 -13.65 5.59
N ALA A 146 -5.30 -12.81 6.51
CA ALA A 146 -6.71 -12.61 6.82
C ALA A 146 -7.32 -11.34 6.20
N VAL A 147 -6.52 -10.55 5.47
CA VAL A 147 -6.94 -9.23 4.98
C VAL A 147 -6.86 -9.13 3.46
N PRO A 148 -7.66 -8.25 2.83
CA PRO A 148 -7.49 -7.90 1.42
C PRO A 148 -6.06 -7.45 1.14
N THR A 149 -5.41 -8.07 0.17
CA THR A 149 -4.00 -7.85 -0.11
C THR A 149 -3.78 -7.54 -1.58
N VAL A 150 -3.09 -6.45 -1.85
CA VAL A 150 -2.64 -6.08 -3.19
C VAL A 150 -1.13 -6.26 -3.27
N VAL A 151 -0.69 -7.00 -4.26
CA VAL A 151 0.73 -7.21 -4.57
C VAL A 151 1.01 -6.68 -5.97
N VAL A 152 2.00 -5.82 -6.08
CA VAL A 152 2.49 -5.31 -7.36
C VAL A 152 3.95 -5.72 -7.50
N VAL A 153 4.27 -6.42 -8.59
CA VAL A 153 5.64 -6.84 -8.90
C VAL A 153 6.05 -6.23 -10.24
N SER A 154 6.84 -5.18 -10.16
CA SER A 154 7.37 -4.46 -11.31
C SER A 154 8.77 -4.97 -11.66
N ALA A 155 8.81 -6.00 -12.50
CA ALA A 155 10.05 -6.63 -12.96
C ALA A 155 9.84 -7.34 -14.31
N CYS A 156 10.94 -7.60 -15.02
CA CYS A 156 10.95 -8.54 -16.12
C CYS A 156 10.46 -9.91 -15.66
N TYR A 157 9.77 -10.66 -16.51
CA TYR A 157 9.32 -12.04 -16.26
C TYR A 157 8.44 -12.21 -15.01
N SER A 158 7.85 -11.12 -14.51
CA SER A 158 7.10 -11.10 -13.24
C SER A 158 5.75 -11.82 -13.29
N GLY A 159 5.28 -12.25 -14.44
CA GLY A 159 3.98 -12.94 -14.62
C GLY A 159 3.81 -14.20 -13.77
N SER A 160 4.91 -14.88 -13.40
CA SER A 160 4.91 -16.02 -12.50
C SER A 160 4.33 -15.70 -11.11
N PHE A 161 4.40 -14.44 -10.66
CA PHE A 161 3.80 -13.98 -9.40
C PHE A 161 2.26 -13.91 -9.47
N ALA A 162 1.66 -13.87 -10.64
CA ALA A 162 0.20 -13.82 -10.79
C ALA A 162 -0.48 -15.21 -10.77
N ALA A 163 0.24 -16.27 -10.41
CA ALA A 163 -0.23 -17.64 -10.45
C ALA A 163 0.19 -18.45 -9.20
N GLY A 164 -0.12 -19.73 -9.18
CA GLY A 164 0.32 -20.69 -8.15
C GLY A 164 -0.09 -20.31 -6.72
N LYS A 165 0.86 -20.38 -5.78
CA LYS A 165 0.62 -20.05 -4.36
C LYS A 165 0.31 -18.58 -4.11
N MET A 166 0.62 -17.69 -5.06
CA MET A 166 0.26 -16.28 -5.01
C MET A 166 -1.24 -16.05 -5.26
N ALA A 167 -1.89 -16.90 -6.04
CA ALA A 167 -3.31 -16.78 -6.41
C ALA A 167 -4.22 -17.22 -5.26
N LYS A 168 -4.58 -16.30 -4.37
CA LYS A 168 -5.47 -16.52 -3.22
C LYS A 168 -6.77 -15.71 -3.34
N PRO A 169 -7.90 -16.17 -2.78
CA PRO A 169 -9.19 -15.47 -2.88
C PRO A 169 -9.16 -14.01 -2.40
N ASN A 170 -8.36 -13.70 -1.37
CA ASN A 170 -8.23 -12.35 -0.79
C ASN A 170 -7.07 -11.54 -1.39
N ARG A 171 -6.56 -11.93 -2.56
CA ARG A 171 -5.37 -11.30 -3.14
C ARG A 171 -5.62 -10.76 -4.54
N ILE A 172 -5.08 -9.56 -4.81
CA ILE A 172 -4.87 -9.02 -6.14
C ILE A 172 -3.37 -9.05 -6.40
N VAL A 173 -2.95 -9.51 -7.57
CA VAL A 173 -1.53 -9.46 -8.00
C VAL A 173 -1.47 -8.78 -9.35
N LEU A 174 -0.66 -7.73 -9.44
CA LEU A 174 -0.36 -7.00 -10.69
C LEU A 174 1.11 -7.19 -11.03
N THR A 175 1.44 -7.47 -12.27
CA THR A 175 2.82 -7.69 -12.71
C THR A 175 3.13 -6.90 -13.97
N ALA A 176 4.39 -6.46 -14.10
CA ALA A 176 4.84 -5.61 -15.20
C ALA A 176 4.95 -6.35 -16.54
N ALA A 177 5.08 -7.67 -16.51
CA ALA A 177 5.27 -8.46 -17.72
C ALA A 177 4.68 -9.86 -17.57
N ARG A 178 4.49 -10.56 -18.67
CA ARG A 178 4.25 -11.99 -18.70
C ARG A 178 5.52 -12.74 -18.20
N ASP A 179 5.38 -14.00 -17.80
CA ASP A 179 6.46 -14.83 -17.22
C ASP A 179 7.60 -15.16 -18.21
N ASP A 180 7.35 -15.01 -19.50
CA ASP A 180 8.32 -15.25 -20.57
C ASP A 180 8.78 -13.97 -21.29
N ARG A 181 8.44 -12.76 -20.75
CA ARG A 181 8.74 -11.48 -21.39
C ARG A 181 9.47 -10.50 -20.48
N PRO A 182 10.40 -9.69 -21.06
CA PRO A 182 10.96 -8.55 -20.34
C PRO A 182 9.92 -7.44 -20.17
N SER A 183 10.16 -6.54 -19.22
CA SER A 183 9.58 -5.20 -19.12
C SER A 183 10.64 -4.15 -19.47
N PHE A 184 10.23 -2.90 -19.70
CA PHE A 184 11.12 -1.88 -20.26
C PHE A 184 11.19 -0.61 -19.39
N GLY A 185 12.17 0.23 -19.72
CA GLY A 185 12.32 1.56 -19.13
C GLY A 185 13.27 1.63 -17.92
N CYS A 186 14.04 0.57 -17.63
CA CYS A 186 15.10 0.61 -16.65
C CYS A 186 16.35 1.29 -17.26
N GLN A 187 16.31 2.62 -17.43
CA GLN A 187 17.37 3.40 -18.06
C GLN A 187 17.69 4.61 -17.17
N VAL A 188 18.97 4.97 -17.06
CA VAL A 188 19.48 6.05 -16.18
C VAL A 188 18.81 7.41 -16.38
N HIS A 189 18.36 7.70 -17.60
CA HIS A 189 17.73 8.99 -17.92
C HIS A 189 16.22 9.03 -17.65
N ARG A 190 15.62 7.90 -17.24
CA ARG A 190 14.21 7.86 -16.89
C ARG A 190 13.98 8.07 -15.40
N VAL A 191 12.83 8.67 -15.08
CA VAL A 191 12.39 8.82 -13.69
C VAL A 191 11.82 7.50 -13.16
N TYR A 192 11.07 6.79 -13.99
CA TYR A 192 10.45 5.50 -13.68
C TYR A 192 10.62 4.52 -14.85
N ASN A 193 10.58 3.22 -14.58
CA ASN A 193 10.33 2.25 -15.64
C ASN A 193 8.90 2.40 -16.18
N PHE A 194 8.57 1.78 -17.33
CA PHE A 194 7.28 1.96 -18.00
C PHE A 194 6.11 1.55 -17.12
N PHE A 195 6.22 0.41 -16.47
CA PHE A 195 5.12 -0.09 -15.64
C PHE A 195 4.88 0.77 -14.41
N ASP A 196 5.94 1.19 -13.72
CA ASP A 196 5.83 2.05 -12.54
C ASP A 196 5.26 3.43 -12.89
N GLU A 197 5.68 4.02 -14.02
CA GLU A 197 5.13 5.28 -14.52
C GLU A 197 3.62 5.16 -14.79
N CYS A 198 3.23 4.09 -15.48
CA CYS A 198 1.84 3.83 -15.83
C CYS A 198 0.97 3.51 -14.60
N LEU A 199 1.48 2.72 -13.66
CA LEU A 199 0.81 2.41 -12.38
C LEU A 199 0.58 3.69 -11.56
N LEU A 200 1.63 4.46 -11.35
CA LEU A 200 1.56 5.73 -10.63
C LEU A 200 0.62 6.74 -11.31
N GLY A 201 0.54 6.72 -12.64
CA GLY A 201 -0.37 7.54 -13.42
C GLY A 201 -1.84 7.07 -13.39
N ALA A 202 -2.08 5.77 -13.22
CA ALA A 202 -3.41 5.18 -13.15
C ALA A 202 -4.06 5.32 -11.76
N LEU A 203 -3.29 5.19 -10.67
CA LEU A 203 -3.77 5.20 -9.29
C LEU A 203 -4.71 6.37 -8.94
N PRO A 204 -4.40 7.65 -9.24
CA PRO A 204 -5.26 8.76 -8.88
C PRO A 204 -6.53 8.90 -9.76
N LYS A 205 -6.61 8.14 -10.84
CA LYS A 205 -7.70 8.20 -11.83
C LYS A 205 -8.66 7.02 -11.72
N SER A 206 -8.37 6.07 -10.84
CA SER A 206 -9.06 4.78 -10.77
C SER A 206 -9.73 4.58 -9.43
N ALA A 207 -11.01 4.20 -9.44
CA ALA A 207 -11.74 3.86 -8.23
C ALA A 207 -11.40 2.46 -7.71
N THR A 208 -11.06 1.53 -8.59
CA THR A 208 -10.80 0.11 -8.25
C THR A 208 -9.44 -0.34 -8.74
N TRP A 209 -8.89 -1.38 -8.11
CA TRP A 209 -7.63 -1.99 -8.53
C TRP A 209 -7.72 -2.63 -9.92
N ARG A 210 -8.92 -3.04 -10.36
CA ARG A 210 -9.13 -3.50 -11.73
C ARG A 210 -8.90 -2.38 -12.72
N ALA A 211 -9.48 -1.20 -12.48
CA ALA A 211 -9.28 -0.04 -13.33
C ALA A 211 -7.80 0.43 -13.34
N VAL A 212 -7.09 0.30 -12.19
CA VAL A 212 -5.62 0.54 -12.13
C VAL A 212 -4.88 -0.42 -13.05
N ALA A 213 -5.19 -1.73 -12.99
CA ALA A 213 -4.54 -2.74 -13.81
C ALA A 213 -4.78 -2.50 -15.31
N ASP A 214 -6.02 -2.22 -15.69
CA ASP A 214 -6.40 -2.00 -17.10
C ASP A 214 -5.76 -0.72 -17.64
N GLY A 215 -5.80 0.39 -16.87
CA GLY A 215 -5.16 1.65 -17.25
C GLY A 215 -3.64 1.54 -17.35
N SER A 216 -3.01 0.79 -16.44
CA SER A 216 -1.56 0.53 -16.48
C SER A 216 -1.18 -0.27 -17.72
N ARG A 217 -1.91 -1.35 -18.01
CA ARG A 217 -1.68 -2.19 -19.20
C ARG A 217 -1.79 -1.40 -20.50
N GLU A 218 -2.84 -0.59 -20.62
CA GLU A 218 -3.05 0.24 -21.80
C GLU A 218 -1.94 1.28 -21.97
N CYS A 219 -1.53 1.92 -20.88
CA CYS A 219 -0.44 2.90 -20.87
C CYS A 219 0.88 2.25 -21.29
N VAL A 220 1.28 1.11 -20.70
CA VAL A 220 2.49 0.36 -21.06
C VAL A 220 2.47 -0.01 -22.54
N SER A 221 1.37 -0.56 -23.02
CA SER A 221 1.22 -0.94 -24.43
C SER A 221 1.37 0.25 -25.40
N ARG A 222 0.89 1.45 -25.02
CA ARG A 222 1.11 2.67 -25.82
C ARG A 222 2.59 3.06 -25.85
N MET A 223 3.28 3.02 -24.70
CA MET A 223 4.70 3.37 -24.61
C MET A 223 5.57 2.42 -25.41
N GLU A 224 5.34 1.11 -25.29
CA GLU A 224 6.07 0.07 -26.03
C GLU A 224 5.91 0.23 -27.55
N ARG A 225 4.66 0.44 -28.03
CA ARG A 225 4.42 0.69 -29.46
C ARG A 225 5.10 1.95 -29.95
N ALA A 226 5.10 3.03 -29.19
CA ALA A 226 5.73 4.29 -29.56
C ALA A 226 7.26 4.18 -29.72
N LEU A 227 7.87 3.22 -29.02
CA LEU A 227 9.32 2.99 -29.02
C LEU A 227 9.73 1.76 -29.84
N GLY A 228 8.77 1.02 -30.43
CA GLY A 228 9.04 -0.19 -31.21
C GLY A 228 9.46 -1.38 -30.34
N GLU A 229 9.15 -1.36 -29.05
CA GLU A 229 9.50 -2.44 -28.14
C GLU A 229 8.53 -3.63 -28.27
N ARG A 230 9.04 -4.82 -27.97
CA ARG A 230 8.22 -6.02 -27.91
C ARG A 230 7.23 -5.89 -26.72
N PRO A 231 5.93 -6.21 -26.90
CA PRO A 231 4.96 -6.12 -25.81
C PRO A 231 5.37 -6.93 -24.57
N SER A 232 5.45 -6.31 -23.41
CA SER A 232 5.69 -6.98 -22.12
C SER A 232 4.47 -7.75 -21.64
N GLU A 233 3.27 -7.31 -22.00
CA GLU A 233 1.97 -7.89 -21.63
C GLU A 233 1.79 -7.99 -20.10
N PRO A 234 1.61 -6.87 -19.37
CA PRO A 234 1.36 -6.89 -17.93
C PRO A 234 0.21 -7.82 -17.57
N GLN A 235 0.39 -8.62 -16.51
CA GLN A 235 -0.59 -9.60 -16.06
C GLN A 235 -1.28 -9.14 -14.78
N ALA A 236 -2.48 -9.69 -14.52
CA ALA A 236 -3.22 -9.43 -13.29
C ALA A 236 -4.00 -10.67 -12.84
N TYR A 237 -3.95 -10.96 -11.55
CA TYR A 237 -4.81 -11.90 -10.88
C TYR A 237 -5.75 -11.17 -9.91
N PHE A 238 -7.02 -11.52 -9.90
CA PHE A 238 -8.03 -10.97 -8.99
C PHE A 238 -8.72 -12.10 -8.25
N GLY A 239 -8.42 -12.25 -6.97
CA GLY A 239 -9.08 -13.21 -6.10
C GLY A 239 -10.56 -12.88 -5.91
N ALA A 240 -11.41 -13.92 -5.79
CA ALA A 240 -12.85 -13.76 -5.76
C ALA A 240 -13.36 -12.82 -4.64
N ALA A 241 -12.71 -12.83 -3.48
CA ALA A 241 -13.10 -11.98 -2.34
C ALA A 241 -12.74 -10.50 -2.52
N VAL A 242 -11.88 -10.16 -3.49
CA VAL A 242 -11.32 -8.81 -3.68
C VAL A 242 -11.42 -8.32 -5.11
N ALA A 243 -12.17 -9.00 -5.96
CA ALA A 243 -12.26 -8.70 -7.40
C ALA A 243 -12.68 -7.24 -7.69
N ASN A 244 -13.46 -6.64 -6.81
CA ASN A 244 -13.96 -5.26 -6.90
C ASN A 244 -13.37 -4.33 -5.82
N LEU A 245 -12.19 -4.67 -5.28
CA LEU A 245 -11.56 -3.88 -4.23
C LEU A 245 -11.28 -2.46 -4.73
N ASN A 246 -11.78 -1.46 -3.98
CA ASN A 246 -11.48 -0.05 -4.21
C ASN A 246 -10.02 0.25 -3.87
N VAL A 247 -9.40 1.21 -4.57
CA VAL A 247 -8.06 1.69 -4.25
C VAL A 247 -8.02 2.19 -2.81
N GLY A 248 -8.92 3.08 -2.43
CA GLY A 248 -9.20 3.43 -1.03
C GLY A 248 -8.05 4.09 -0.27
N PHE A 249 -7.22 4.86 -0.96
CA PHE A 249 -6.25 5.81 -0.39
C PHE A 249 -6.07 7.00 -1.33
#